data_dfbeb3511c2383ff24e282debe58115c
#
_entry.id   dfbeb3511c2383ff24e282debe58115c
#
_cell.length_a   1.000
_cell.length_b   1.000
_cell.length_c   1.000
_cell.angle_alpha   90.00
_cell.angle_beta   90.00
_cell.angle_gamma   90.00
#
_symmetry.space_group_name_H-M   'P 1'
#
loop_
_entity.id
_entity.type
_entity.pdbx_description
1 polymer ?
#
loop_
_entity_poly.entity_id
_entity_poly.type
_entity_poly.pdbx_seq_one_letter_code
_entity_poly.pdbx_strand_id
1 'polypeptide(L)'
;DCLKKEPRKGNKIVVVGGDNYRIGLGGGSVSSVDTGRYSSGIELNAVQRANPEMQKRANNLVRALCEEDVNPVVSIHDHGSAGHVNCLSELVEDCGGLIDMTKLPIGDPTLSSREIIANESQERMGLLIDEEHIEHVNKIAQRERAPMYVVGETTGDKHFAFEQGDGVRPFDLDVAQMFGHSPKTVMKDETVKRTYSDADYDISKIEEYLTNVLHLEAVACKDWLTNKVDRSVTGKVAGQQ
;
A
#
# COMPACT_ATOMS: atom_id res chain seq x y z
N ASP A 1 -16.55 -6.82 -3.50
CA ASP A 1 -16.16 -7.39 -2.23
C ASP A 1 -14.82 -6.81 -1.81
N CYS A 2 -14.74 -6.19 -0.62
CA CYS A 2 -13.53 -5.51 -0.11
C CYS A 2 -12.74 -6.38 0.88
N LEU A 3 -13.17 -7.61 1.11
CA LEU A 3 -12.50 -8.51 2.04
C LEU A 3 -11.40 -9.29 1.32
N LYS A 4 -10.21 -9.35 1.93
CA LYS A 4 -9.15 -10.23 1.48
C LYS A 4 -9.61 -11.68 1.60
N LYS A 5 -9.30 -12.48 0.59
CA LYS A 5 -9.46 -13.93 0.63
C LYS A 5 -8.19 -14.56 1.21
N GLU A 6 -8.28 -15.81 1.62
CA GLU A 6 -7.12 -16.53 2.15
C GLU A 6 -6.19 -16.98 1.01
N PRO A 7 -4.89 -16.63 1.06
CA PRO A 7 -3.91 -17.13 0.11
C PRO A 7 -3.78 -18.66 0.17
N ARG A 8 -3.59 -19.29 -0.99
CA ARG A 8 -3.39 -20.73 -1.11
C ARG A 8 -2.11 -21.02 -1.88
N LYS A 9 -1.50 -22.17 -1.62
CA LYS A 9 -0.36 -22.65 -2.42
C LYS A 9 -0.72 -22.68 -3.90
N GLY A 10 0.14 -22.12 -4.75
CA GLY A 10 -0.04 -22.05 -6.20
C GLY A 10 -0.77 -20.81 -6.71
N ASN A 11 -1.23 -19.89 -5.82
CA ASN A 11 -1.67 -18.58 -6.27
C ASN A 11 -0.53 -17.88 -7.00
N LYS A 12 -0.82 -17.23 -8.11
CA LYS A 12 0.18 -16.46 -8.84
C LYS A 12 0.39 -15.10 -8.23
N ILE A 13 1.65 -14.74 -8.07
CA ILE A 13 2.07 -13.42 -7.58
C ILE A 13 2.25 -12.55 -8.81
N VAL A 14 1.48 -11.48 -8.87
CA VAL A 14 1.40 -10.58 -10.02
C VAL A 14 1.83 -9.18 -9.61
N VAL A 15 2.67 -8.55 -10.42
CA VAL A 15 3.01 -7.14 -10.32
C VAL A 15 2.35 -6.40 -11.48
N VAL A 16 1.68 -5.31 -11.18
CA VAL A 16 1.07 -4.40 -12.14
C VAL A 16 1.75 -3.04 -12.05
N GLY A 17 2.04 -2.41 -13.18
CA GLY A 17 2.55 -1.05 -13.22
C GLY A 17 3.93 -0.91 -13.84
N GLY A 18 4.63 0.17 -13.49
CA GLY A 18 5.86 0.59 -14.15
C GLY A 18 7.10 -0.22 -13.83
N ASP A 19 8.11 -0.04 -14.68
CA ASP A 19 9.41 -0.71 -14.57
C ASP A 19 10.24 -0.18 -13.39
N ASN A 20 11.23 -0.97 -12.98
CA ASN A 20 12.21 -0.56 -11.98
C ASN A 20 13.26 0.38 -12.60
N TYR A 21 13.39 1.56 -12.02
CA TYR A 21 14.42 2.55 -12.32
C TYR A 21 15.20 2.92 -11.06
N ARG A 22 16.27 3.72 -11.22
CA ARG A 22 17.06 4.23 -10.09
C ARG A 22 16.35 5.43 -9.44
N ILE A 23 15.17 5.19 -8.91
CA ILE A 23 14.32 6.14 -8.17
C ILE A 23 13.70 5.46 -6.97
N GLY A 24 13.35 6.22 -5.93
CA GLY A 24 12.75 5.67 -4.71
C GLY A 24 13.69 4.72 -3.95
N LEU A 25 15.01 4.81 -4.15
CA LEU A 25 15.99 4.00 -3.44
C LEU A 25 16.27 4.59 -2.05
N GLY A 26 16.15 3.73 -1.03
CA GLY A 26 16.28 4.16 0.36
C GLY A 26 15.04 4.84 0.94
N GLY A 27 14.06 5.18 0.12
CA GLY A 27 12.69 5.59 0.46
C GLY A 27 12.55 6.40 1.73
N GLY A 28 11.72 5.92 2.64
CA GLY A 28 11.42 6.60 3.90
C GLY A 28 12.65 6.88 4.79
N SER A 29 13.68 6.05 4.74
CA SER A 29 14.91 6.27 5.52
C SER A 29 15.68 7.50 5.06
N VAL A 30 15.59 7.86 3.79
CA VAL A 30 16.25 9.04 3.22
C VAL A 30 15.31 10.25 3.23
N SER A 31 14.05 10.07 2.86
CA SER A 31 13.07 11.16 2.80
C SER A 31 12.61 11.68 4.16
N SER A 32 12.82 10.93 5.23
CA SER A 32 12.43 11.30 6.59
C SER A 32 13.51 12.07 7.38
N VAL A 33 14.62 12.41 6.75
CA VAL A 33 15.70 13.20 7.36
C VAL A 33 15.86 14.54 6.68
N ASP A 34 16.56 15.47 7.35
CA ASP A 34 16.83 16.79 6.80
C ASP A 34 17.62 16.71 5.49
N THR A 35 17.24 17.52 4.52
CA THR A 35 17.95 17.65 3.24
C THR A 35 19.43 18.03 3.47
N GLY A 36 20.32 17.33 2.78
CA GLY A 36 21.76 17.51 2.91
C GLY A 36 22.43 16.61 3.94
N ARG A 37 21.68 15.72 4.60
CA ARG A 37 22.23 14.72 5.52
C ARG A 37 22.98 13.61 4.81
N TYR A 38 22.56 13.26 3.60
CA TYR A 38 23.21 12.29 2.74
C TYR A 38 23.87 12.99 1.55
N SER A 39 24.69 12.26 0.81
CA SER A 39 25.24 12.76 -0.44
C SER A 39 24.09 13.05 -1.46
N SER A 40 24.29 14.03 -2.34
CA SER A 40 23.29 14.40 -3.35
C SER A 40 22.88 13.22 -4.24
N GLY A 41 23.79 12.27 -4.51
CA GLY A 41 23.47 11.07 -5.28
C GLY A 41 22.47 10.15 -4.56
N ILE A 42 22.59 10.00 -3.24
CA ILE A 42 21.63 9.20 -2.45
C ILE A 42 20.28 9.91 -2.38
N GLU A 43 20.28 11.21 -2.10
CA GLU A 43 19.04 12.00 -1.99
C GLU A 43 18.28 12.05 -3.32
N LEU A 44 18.98 12.23 -4.45
CA LEU A 44 18.36 12.24 -5.77
C LEU A 44 17.77 10.87 -6.15
N ASN A 45 18.44 9.78 -5.79
CA ASN A 45 17.93 8.43 -6.05
C ASN A 45 16.74 8.05 -5.15
N ALA A 46 16.61 8.68 -3.98
CA ALA A 46 15.47 8.47 -3.10
C ALA A 46 14.20 9.21 -3.55
N VAL A 47 14.33 10.21 -4.40
CA VAL A 47 13.18 10.99 -4.90
C VAL A 47 12.34 10.13 -5.82
N GLN A 48 11.04 10.06 -5.52
CA GLN A 48 10.05 9.44 -6.40
C GLN A 48 9.65 10.41 -7.52
N ARG A 49 9.22 9.85 -8.65
CA ARG A 49 8.75 10.61 -9.83
C ARG A 49 7.29 10.27 -10.09
N ALA A 50 6.45 11.27 -10.18
CA ALA A 50 5.06 11.08 -10.54
C ALA A 50 4.90 10.53 -11.96
N ASN A 51 4.08 9.49 -12.12
CA ASN A 51 3.67 8.97 -13.42
C ASN A 51 2.14 8.83 -13.46
N PRO A 52 1.41 9.94 -13.67
CA PRO A 52 -0.05 9.94 -13.60
C PRO A 52 -0.70 9.06 -14.67
N GLU A 53 -0.05 8.85 -15.82
CA GLU A 53 -0.56 7.94 -16.83
C GLU A 53 -0.50 6.49 -16.37
N MET A 54 0.61 6.05 -15.79
CA MET A 54 0.73 4.69 -15.26
C MET A 54 -0.21 4.47 -14.09
N GLN A 55 -0.33 5.46 -13.19
CA GLN A 55 -1.29 5.45 -12.09
C GLN A 55 -2.71 5.21 -12.59
N LYS A 56 -3.13 5.96 -13.62
CA LYS A 56 -4.47 5.81 -14.17
C LYS A 56 -4.69 4.45 -14.80
N ARG A 57 -3.70 3.91 -15.52
CA ARG A 57 -3.77 2.58 -16.12
C ARG A 57 -3.89 1.49 -15.06
N ALA A 58 -3.02 1.49 -14.03
CA ALA A 58 -3.08 0.54 -12.93
C ALA A 58 -4.40 0.64 -12.16
N ASN A 59 -4.86 1.87 -11.87
CA ASN A 59 -6.15 2.10 -11.22
C ASN A 59 -7.32 1.55 -12.03
N ASN A 60 -7.34 1.75 -13.35
CA ASN A 60 -8.40 1.24 -14.20
C ASN A 60 -8.46 -0.29 -14.17
N LEU A 61 -7.29 -0.96 -14.21
CA LEU A 61 -7.23 -2.42 -14.09
C LEU A 61 -7.81 -2.89 -12.76
N VAL A 62 -7.31 -2.35 -11.64
CA VAL A 62 -7.77 -2.73 -10.30
C VAL A 62 -9.27 -2.49 -10.16
N ARG A 63 -9.74 -1.32 -10.60
CA ARG A 63 -11.16 -0.97 -10.56
C ARG A 63 -12.01 -1.94 -11.38
N ALA A 64 -11.59 -2.28 -12.61
CA ALA A 64 -12.31 -3.21 -13.46
C ALA A 64 -12.48 -4.58 -12.77
N LEU A 65 -11.42 -5.09 -12.13
CA LEU A 65 -11.47 -6.37 -11.40
C LEU A 65 -12.39 -6.31 -10.16
N CYS A 66 -12.41 -5.15 -9.46
CA CYS A 66 -13.28 -4.97 -8.30
C CYS A 66 -14.76 -4.80 -8.66
N GLU A 67 -15.08 -4.34 -9.87
CA GLU A 67 -16.43 -4.12 -10.36
C GLU A 67 -17.06 -5.36 -11.00
N GLU A 68 -16.32 -6.47 -11.13
CA GLU A 68 -16.86 -7.73 -11.61
C GLU A 68 -17.76 -8.41 -10.57
N ASP A 69 -18.73 -9.18 -11.02
CA ASP A 69 -19.62 -9.97 -10.15
C ASP A 69 -18.84 -10.95 -9.28
N VAL A 70 -17.76 -11.51 -9.84
CA VAL A 70 -16.81 -12.38 -9.14
C VAL A 70 -15.43 -11.76 -9.23
N ASN A 71 -14.98 -11.12 -8.16
CA ASN A 71 -13.65 -10.54 -8.10
C ASN A 71 -12.56 -11.63 -8.13
N PRO A 72 -11.69 -11.70 -9.16
CA PRO A 72 -10.65 -12.71 -9.28
C PRO A 72 -9.47 -12.49 -8.32
N VAL A 73 -9.37 -11.31 -7.70
CA VAL A 73 -8.27 -10.96 -6.80
C VAL A 73 -8.43 -11.66 -5.46
N VAL A 74 -7.40 -12.38 -5.03
CA VAL A 74 -7.32 -13.02 -3.71
C VAL A 74 -6.86 -12.01 -2.67
N SER A 75 -5.79 -11.28 -2.97
CA SER A 75 -5.23 -10.21 -2.13
C SER A 75 -4.55 -9.16 -3.01
N ILE A 76 -4.44 -7.94 -2.50
CA ILE A 76 -3.82 -6.81 -3.18
C ILE A 76 -3.07 -5.93 -2.17
N HIS A 77 -1.87 -5.48 -2.55
CA HIS A 77 -1.06 -4.50 -1.82
C HIS A 77 -0.42 -3.49 -2.76
N ASP A 78 -0.22 -2.28 -2.27
CA ASP A 78 0.56 -1.27 -2.96
C ASP A 78 2.08 -1.50 -2.79
N HIS A 79 2.85 -0.98 -3.73
CA HIS A 79 4.31 -0.93 -3.63
C HIS A 79 4.75 0.37 -2.97
N GLY A 80 4.53 0.47 -1.67
CA GLY A 80 5.00 1.59 -0.86
C GLY A 80 6.48 1.47 -0.47
N SER A 81 6.78 1.78 0.78
CA SER A 81 8.13 1.72 1.34
C SER A 81 8.77 0.33 1.16
N ALA A 82 10.06 0.30 0.86
CA ALA A 82 10.85 -0.89 0.53
C ALA A 82 10.36 -1.70 -0.70
N GLY A 83 9.50 -1.15 -1.53
CA GLY A 83 9.19 -1.67 -2.86
C GLY A 83 8.67 -3.11 -2.91
N HIS A 84 9.29 -3.94 -3.75
CA HIS A 84 8.86 -5.32 -3.95
C HIS A 84 8.94 -6.17 -2.68
N VAL A 85 9.98 -5.99 -1.86
CA VAL A 85 10.16 -6.84 -0.69
C VAL A 85 9.02 -6.65 0.31
N ASN A 86 8.58 -5.42 0.54
CA ASN A 86 7.48 -5.16 1.45
C ASN A 86 6.15 -5.61 0.87
N CYS A 87 5.79 -5.08 -0.29
CA CYS A 87 4.51 -5.40 -0.93
C CYS A 87 4.29 -6.89 -1.11
N LEU A 88 5.26 -7.60 -1.69
CA LEU A 88 5.10 -9.00 -2.04
C LEU A 88 5.18 -9.93 -0.83
N SER A 89 5.94 -9.55 0.21
CA SER A 89 5.93 -10.31 1.46
C SER A 89 4.60 -10.21 2.21
N GLU A 90 4.01 -9.01 2.26
CA GLU A 90 2.69 -8.82 2.87
C GLU A 90 1.58 -9.58 2.13
N LEU A 91 1.70 -9.73 0.81
CA LEU A 91 0.76 -10.56 0.03
C LEU A 91 0.79 -12.03 0.43
N VAL A 92 1.97 -12.55 0.80
CA VAL A 92 2.20 -13.98 1.05
C VAL A 92 2.45 -14.30 2.53
N GLU A 93 2.18 -13.37 3.44
CA GLU A 93 2.43 -13.48 4.88
C GLU A 93 1.93 -14.80 5.49
N ASP A 94 0.76 -15.24 5.07
CA ASP A 94 0.15 -16.47 5.58
C ASP A 94 0.61 -17.74 4.88
N CYS A 95 1.28 -17.63 3.74
CA CYS A 95 1.54 -18.78 2.86
C CYS A 95 3.02 -18.97 2.51
N GLY A 96 3.80 -17.88 2.41
CA GLY A 96 5.11 -17.88 1.78
C GLY A 96 5.03 -17.78 0.26
N GLY A 97 6.14 -17.43 -0.39
CA GLY A 97 6.17 -17.22 -1.84
C GLY A 97 7.59 -17.18 -2.41
N LEU A 98 7.70 -17.56 -3.68
CA LEU A 98 8.94 -17.49 -4.45
C LEU A 98 8.76 -16.52 -5.62
N ILE A 99 9.63 -15.53 -5.68
CA ILE A 99 9.67 -14.52 -6.74
C ILE A 99 10.83 -14.83 -7.69
N ASP A 100 10.53 -14.99 -8.94
CA ASP A 100 11.48 -15.11 -10.05
C ASP A 100 11.89 -13.68 -10.48
N MET A 101 13.09 -13.26 -10.11
CA MET A 101 13.60 -11.93 -10.41
C MET A 101 13.78 -11.67 -11.90
N THR A 102 13.88 -12.71 -12.72
CA THR A 102 14.00 -12.57 -14.18
C THR A 102 12.71 -12.06 -14.82
N LYS A 103 11.60 -12.20 -14.11
CA LYS A 103 10.27 -11.75 -14.56
C LYS A 103 9.88 -10.37 -14.03
N LEU A 104 10.69 -9.77 -13.18
CA LEU A 104 10.44 -8.41 -12.70
C LEU A 104 10.72 -7.39 -13.84
N PRO A 105 9.88 -6.37 -13.99
CA PRO A 105 10.09 -5.35 -15.01
C PRO A 105 11.26 -4.44 -14.63
N ILE A 106 12.30 -4.41 -15.45
CA ILE A 106 13.53 -3.66 -15.21
C ILE A 106 13.75 -2.64 -16.33
N GLY A 107 13.61 -1.36 -16.01
CA GLY A 107 13.86 -0.25 -16.93
C GLY A 107 15.32 0.24 -16.92
N ASP A 108 16.03 0.06 -15.80
CA ASP A 108 17.46 0.33 -15.69
C ASP A 108 18.24 -0.96 -15.45
N PRO A 109 18.93 -1.51 -16.47
CA PRO A 109 19.66 -2.76 -16.35
C PRO A 109 20.92 -2.67 -15.47
N THR A 110 21.29 -1.48 -14.99
CA THR A 110 22.43 -1.30 -14.08
C THR A 110 22.08 -1.47 -12.61
N LEU A 111 20.78 -1.69 -12.29
CA LEU A 111 20.34 -1.95 -10.93
C LEU A 111 20.87 -3.30 -10.42
N SER A 112 21.40 -3.28 -9.22
CA SER A 112 21.72 -4.50 -8.49
C SER A 112 20.45 -5.20 -7.99
N SER A 113 20.53 -6.48 -7.66
CA SER A 113 19.40 -7.24 -7.09
C SER A 113 18.80 -6.57 -5.85
N ARG A 114 19.65 -6.01 -4.99
CA ARG A 114 19.22 -5.29 -3.79
C ARG A 114 18.40 -4.05 -4.15
N GLU A 115 18.84 -3.28 -5.13
CA GLU A 115 18.13 -2.10 -5.60
C GLU A 115 16.79 -2.48 -6.25
N ILE A 116 16.74 -3.56 -7.03
CA ILE A 116 15.50 -4.06 -7.63
C ILE A 116 14.49 -4.47 -6.56
N ILE A 117 14.92 -5.25 -5.56
CA ILE A 117 14.07 -5.76 -4.50
C ILE A 117 13.47 -4.63 -3.65
N ALA A 118 14.27 -3.61 -3.32
CA ALA A 118 13.87 -2.52 -2.43
C ALA A 118 13.45 -1.23 -3.14
N ASN A 119 13.31 -1.25 -4.46
CA ASN A 119 13.00 -0.08 -5.27
C ASN A 119 11.54 0.36 -5.10
N GLU A 120 11.35 1.59 -4.63
CA GLU A 120 10.03 2.22 -4.43
C GLU A 120 9.54 2.94 -5.69
N SER A 121 9.75 2.38 -6.87
CA SER A 121 9.18 2.95 -8.10
C SER A 121 7.66 3.03 -7.99
N GLN A 122 7.13 4.18 -8.33
CA GLN A 122 5.72 4.49 -8.17
C GLN A 122 4.82 3.73 -9.13
N GLU A 123 3.54 3.77 -8.84
CA GLU A 123 2.46 3.30 -9.69
C GLU A 123 2.50 1.79 -9.92
N ARG A 124 2.81 1.06 -8.84
CA ARG A 124 2.80 -0.40 -8.86
C ARG A 124 1.86 -0.97 -7.79
N MET A 125 1.24 -2.10 -8.14
CA MET A 125 0.42 -2.89 -7.24
C MET A 125 0.86 -4.35 -7.32
N GLY A 126 0.85 -5.03 -6.18
CA GLY A 126 1.01 -6.47 -6.10
C GLY A 126 -0.33 -7.15 -5.90
N LEU A 127 -0.59 -8.24 -6.62
CA LEU A 127 -1.83 -9.00 -6.51
C LEU A 127 -1.54 -10.50 -6.36
N LEU A 128 -2.39 -11.19 -5.62
CA LEU A 128 -2.51 -12.65 -5.69
C LEU A 128 -3.74 -13.01 -6.51
N ILE A 129 -3.56 -13.91 -7.46
CA ILE A 129 -4.60 -14.34 -8.40
C ILE A 129 -4.53 -15.85 -8.55
N ASP A 130 -5.67 -16.53 -8.56
CA ASP A 130 -5.74 -17.95 -8.91
C ASP A 130 -5.31 -18.14 -10.37
N GLU A 131 -4.57 -19.22 -10.65
CA GLU A 131 -4.00 -19.48 -11.98
C GLU A 131 -5.06 -19.46 -13.08
N GLU A 132 -6.25 -19.99 -12.82
CA GLU A 132 -7.36 -20.03 -13.76
C GLU A 132 -7.86 -18.66 -14.21
N HIS A 133 -7.60 -17.61 -13.43
CA HIS A 133 -8.03 -16.24 -13.72
C HIS A 133 -6.95 -15.39 -14.40
N ILE A 134 -5.71 -15.86 -14.49
CA ILE A 134 -4.57 -15.07 -15.02
C ILE A 134 -4.83 -14.60 -16.46
N GLU A 135 -5.36 -15.45 -17.33
CA GLU A 135 -5.64 -15.07 -18.71
C GLU A 135 -6.72 -13.99 -18.79
N HIS A 136 -7.76 -14.10 -17.97
CA HIS A 136 -8.82 -13.12 -17.90
C HIS A 136 -8.30 -11.75 -17.42
N VAL A 137 -7.55 -11.75 -16.32
CA VAL A 137 -6.94 -10.52 -15.77
C VAL A 137 -5.97 -9.89 -16.78
N ASN A 138 -5.19 -10.70 -17.50
CA ASN A 138 -4.29 -10.20 -18.53
C ASN A 138 -5.03 -9.53 -19.70
N LYS A 139 -6.20 -10.04 -20.11
CA LYS A 139 -7.04 -9.39 -21.14
C LYS A 139 -7.50 -8.00 -20.68
N ILE A 140 -7.88 -7.85 -19.41
CA ILE A 140 -8.26 -6.56 -18.85
C ILE A 140 -7.04 -5.64 -18.76
N ALA A 141 -5.91 -6.14 -18.30
CA ALA A 141 -4.65 -5.40 -18.24
C ALA A 141 -4.25 -4.84 -19.62
N GLN A 142 -4.37 -5.64 -20.67
CA GLN A 142 -4.11 -5.22 -22.05
C GLN A 142 -5.10 -4.13 -22.51
N ARG A 143 -6.39 -4.28 -22.21
CA ARG A 143 -7.42 -3.27 -22.52
C ARG A 143 -7.10 -1.93 -21.89
N GLU A 144 -6.71 -1.94 -20.61
CA GLU A 144 -6.38 -0.74 -19.85
C GLU A 144 -4.94 -0.26 -20.09
N ARG A 145 -4.15 -0.99 -20.88
CA ARG A 145 -2.71 -0.73 -21.13
C ARG A 145 -1.90 -0.71 -19.84
N ALA A 146 -2.33 -1.42 -18.83
CA ALA A 146 -1.62 -1.61 -17.57
C ALA A 146 -0.62 -2.77 -17.73
N PRO A 147 0.69 -2.54 -17.66
CA PRO A 147 1.65 -3.64 -17.71
C PRO A 147 1.39 -4.61 -16.55
N MET A 148 1.41 -5.90 -16.85
CA MET A 148 1.14 -6.97 -15.90
C MET A 148 2.18 -8.06 -16.04
N TYR A 149 2.76 -8.49 -14.92
CA TYR A 149 3.82 -9.48 -14.86
C TYR A 149 3.50 -10.54 -13.83
N VAL A 150 3.47 -11.81 -14.22
CA VAL A 150 3.40 -12.94 -13.30
C VAL A 150 4.82 -13.24 -12.84
N VAL A 151 5.17 -12.80 -11.65
CA VAL A 151 6.54 -12.79 -11.14
C VAL A 151 6.87 -13.94 -10.20
N GLY A 152 5.88 -14.71 -9.77
CA GLY A 152 6.11 -15.81 -8.84
C GLY A 152 4.83 -16.53 -8.46
N GLU A 153 4.95 -17.36 -7.45
CA GLU A 153 3.82 -18.11 -6.89
C GLU A 153 3.96 -18.32 -5.39
N THR A 154 2.86 -18.57 -4.73
CA THR A 154 2.80 -18.91 -3.31
C THR A 154 3.22 -20.35 -3.10
N THR A 155 4.09 -20.60 -2.12
CA THR A 155 4.74 -21.90 -1.89
C THR A 155 4.05 -22.76 -0.83
N GLY A 156 3.40 -22.13 0.14
CA GLY A 156 2.75 -22.80 1.27
C GLY A 156 3.72 -23.26 2.36
N ASP A 157 5.00 -22.89 2.29
CA ASP A 157 6.06 -23.28 3.23
C ASP A 157 6.41 -22.18 4.25
N LYS A 158 5.75 -21.01 4.14
CA LYS A 158 6.01 -19.81 4.95
C LYS A 158 7.43 -19.24 4.81
N HIS A 159 8.10 -19.53 3.72
CA HIS A 159 9.32 -18.86 3.28
C HIS A 159 9.02 -17.85 2.20
N PHE A 160 9.69 -16.69 2.26
CA PHE A 160 9.62 -15.70 1.21
C PHE A 160 10.99 -15.46 0.61
N ALA A 161 11.12 -15.68 -0.69
CA ALA A 161 12.41 -15.61 -1.38
C ALA A 161 12.30 -14.91 -2.73
N PHE A 162 13.40 -14.22 -3.10
CA PHE A 162 13.68 -13.78 -4.46
C PHE A 162 14.80 -14.65 -5.03
N GLU A 163 14.57 -15.21 -6.22
CA GLU A 163 15.51 -16.07 -6.91
C GLU A 163 15.93 -15.47 -8.25
N GLN A 164 17.23 -15.44 -8.50
CA GLN A 164 17.81 -15.06 -9.79
C GLN A 164 17.82 -16.24 -10.77
N GLY A 165 18.01 -15.95 -12.07
CA GLY A 165 18.00 -16.99 -13.11
C GLY A 165 19.11 -18.06 -12.96
N ASP A 166 20.10 -17.82 -12.12
CA ASP A 166 21.17 -18.77 -11.76
C ASP A 166 20.88 -19.59 -10.50
N GLY A 167 19.67 -19.42 -9.90
CA GLY A 167 19.28 -20.08 -8.67
C GLY A 167 19.79 -19.42 -7.39
N VAL A 168 20.55 -18.34 -7.49
CA VAL A 168 20.97 -17.57 -6.33
C VAL A 168 19.80 -16.81 -5.74
N ARG A 169 19.66 -16.87 -4.43
CA ARG A 169 18.62 -16.16 -3.67
C ARG A 169 19.22 -15.01 -2.87
N PRO A 170 19.18 -13.79 -3.40
CA PRO A 170 19.70 -12.60 -2.69
C PRO A 170 18.84 -12.23 -1.48
N PHE A 171 17.64 -12.77 -1.38
CA PHE A 171 16.74 -12.65 -0.26
C PHE A 171 16.00 -13.99 -0.06
N ASP A 172 16.10 -14.57 1.13
CA ASP A 172 15.41 -15.82 1.50
C ASP A 172 15.23 -15.85 3.02
N LEU A 173 14.03 -15.61 3.50
CA LEU A 173 13.72 -15.51 4.93
C LEU A 173 12.39 -16.21 5.24
N ASP A 174 12.34 -16.76 6.46
CA ASP A 174 11.08 -17.18 7.06
C ASP A 174 10.17 -15.97 7.32
N VAL A 175 8.92 -16.07 6.93
CA VAL A 175 7.93 -14.99 7.08
C VAL A 175 7.78 -14.55 8.54
N ALA A 176 7.84 -15.49 9.49
CA ALA A 176 7.75 -15.17 10.91
C ALA A 176 8.95 -14.36 11.41
N GLN A 177 10.13 -14.53 10.79
CA GLN A 177 11.32 -13.72 11.11
C GLN A 177 11.20 -12.31 10.52
N MET A 178 10.54 -12.16 9.37
CA MET A 178 10.34 -10.87 8.73
C MET A 178 9.36 -9.99 9.49
N PHE A 179 8.20 -10.53 9.83
CA PHE A 179 7.13 -9.76 10.46
C PHE A 179 7.23 -9.76 11.99
N GLY A 180 7.81 -10.82 12.56
CA GLY A 180 7.94 -10.97 14.00
C GLY A 180 6.59 -10.96 14.73
N HIS A 181 6.65 -10.69 16.00
CA HIS A 181 5.47 -10.44 16.82
C HIS A 181 5.72 -9.19 17.67
N SER A 182 4.87 -8.19 17.50
CA SER A 182 4.89 -7.04 18.40
C SER A 182 4.65 -7.49 19.82
N PRO A 183 5.42 -6.96 20.80
CA PRO A 183 5.13 -7.22 22.21
C PRO A 183 3.68 -6.87 22.52
N LYS A 184 3.01 -7.70 23.31
CA LYS A 184 1.64 -7.42 23.73
C LYS A 184 1.61 -6.10 24.50
N THR A 185 0.98 -5.09 23.92
CA THR A 185 0.75 -3.82 24.61
C THR A 185 -0.37 -3.99 25.63
N VAL A 186 -0.06 -3.80 26.90
CA VAL A 186 -1.05 -3.78 27.97
C VAL A 186 -1.33 -2.33 28.32
N MET A 187 -2.46 -1.82 27.85
CA MET A 187 -2.93 -0.49 28.24
C MET A 187 -3.72 -0.65 29.55
N LYS A 188 -3.23 -0.01 30.61
CA LYS A 188 -3.96 0.10 31.88
C LYS A 188 -4.49 1.53 31.95
N ASP A 189 -5.79 1.65 31.97
CA ASP A 189 -6.47 2.92 32.17
C ASP A 189 -7.13 2.93 33.55
N GLU A 190 -7.01 4.03 34.24
CA GLU A 190 -7.72 4.31 35.49
C GLU A 190 -8.74 5.39 35.20
N THR A 191 -10.01 5.05 35.37
CA THR A 191 -11.09 6.02 35.22
C THR A 191 -10.99 7.08 36.31
N VAL A 192 -10.56 8.27 35.95
CA VAL A 192 -10.56 9.44 36.84
C VAL A 192 -11.95 10.06 36.80
N LYS A 193 -12.71 9.88 37.87
CA LYS A 193 -13.97 10.60 38.06
C LYS A 193 -13.65 12.05 38.37
N ARG A 194 -14.00 12.94 37.46
CA ARG A 194 -13.92 14.38 37.67
C ARG A 194 -15.30 14.93 38.05
N THR A 195 -15.33 15.75 39.06
CA THR A 195 -16.53 16.53 39.37
C THR A 195 -16.37 17.90 38.75
N TYR A 196 -17.34 18.28 37.96
CA TYR A 196 -17.39 19.60 37.34
C TYR A 196 -18.38 20.46 38.11
N SER A 197 -18.10 21.74 38.20
CA SER A 197 -19.11 22.72 38.70
C SER A 197 -20.26 22.80 37.70
N ASP A 198 -21.44 23.14 38.19
CA ASP A 198 -22.56 23.45 37.30
C ASP A 198 -22.18 24.59 36.35
N ALA A 199 -22.75 24.57 35.17
CA ALA A 199 -22.50 25.62 34.20
C ALA A 199 -23.14 26.93 34.70
N ASP A 200 -22.30 27.97 34.78
CA ASP A 200 -22.75 29.33 35.07
C ASP A 200 -22.98 30.07 33.73
N TYR A 201 -24.20 30.48 33.46
CA TYR A 201 -24.56 31.12 32.21
C TYR A 201 -25.57 32.25 32.41
N ASP A 202 -25.44 33.28 31.59
CA ASP A 202 -26.38 34.37 31.48
C ASP A 202 -27.26 34.22 30.25
N ILE A 203 -28.55 34.02 30.46
CA ILE A 203 -29.52 33.76 29.37
C ILE A 203 -29.59 34.92 28.35
N SER A 204 -29.24 36.14 28.76
CA SER A 204 -29.17 37.29 27.87
C SER A 204 -28.06 37.21 26.85
N LYS A 205 -27.09 36.31 27.04
CA LYS A 205 -25.94 36.07 26.14
C LYS A 205 -26.07 34.85 25.28
N ILE A 206 -27.27 34.33 25.09
CA ILE A 206 -27.51 33.08 24.36
C ILE A 206 -26.95 33.10 22.91
N GLU A 207 -27.03 34.25 22.24
CA GLU A 207 -26.48 34.44 20.89
C GLU A 207 -24.96 34.38 20.86
N GLU A 208 -24.30 34.95 21.88
CA GLU A 208 -22.84 34.87 22.02
C GLU A 208 -22.41 33.44 22.27
N TYR A 209 -23.10 32.72 23.15
CA TYR A 209 -22.80 31.31 23.42
C TYR A 209 -23.00 30.44 22.19
N LEU A 210 -24.09 30.64 21.44
CA LEU A 210 -24.33 29.94 20.19
C LEU A 210 -23.22 30.19 19.17
N THR A 211 -22.83 31.46 19.02
CA THR A 211 -21.74 31.84 18.12
C THR A 211 -20.42 31.15 18.53
N ASN A 212 -20.11 31.14 19.82
CA ASN A 212 -18.90 30.51 20.35
C ASN A 212 -18.91 28.97 20.08
N VAL A 213 -20.04 28.32 20.29
CA VAL A 213 -20.20 26.89 19.98
C VAL A 213 -20.01 26.60 18.50
N LEU A 214 -20.58 27.42 17.62
CA LEU A 214 -20.43 27.26 16.17
C LEU A 214 -18.99 27.49 15.68
N HIS A 215 -18.18 28.22 16.44
CA HIS A 215 -16.75 28.43 16.15
C HIS A 215 -15.83 27.36 16.76
N LEU A 216 -16.34 26.46 17.59
CA LEU A 216 -15.53 25.36 18.10
C LEU A 216 -15.07 24.47 16.94
N GLU A 217 -13.80 24.07 16.95
CA GLU A 217 -13.23 23.21 15.93
C GLU A 217 -14.04 21.92 15.74
N ALA A 218 -14.57 21.34 16.81
CA ALA A 218 -15.39 20.13 16.77
C ALA A 218 -16.75 20.34 16.10
N VAL A 219 -17.28 21.56 16.06
CA VAL A 219 -18.64 21.90 15.59
C VAL A 219 -18.62 22.64 14.26
N ALA A 220 -17.59 23.45 14.01
CA ALA A 220 -17.45 24.27 12.81
C ALA A 220 -17.60 23.45 11.51
N CYS A 221 -18.16 24.08 10.49
CA CYS A 221 -18.32 23.49 9.17
C CYS A 221 -16.97 23.01 8.60
N LYS A 222 -16.95 21.77 8.13
CA LYS A 222 -15.77 21.11 7.55
C LYS A 222 -15.89 20.88 6.03
N ASP A 223 -16.83 21.54 5.38
CA ASP A 223 -17.03 21.37 3.92
C ASP A 223 -15.77 21.60 3.11
N TRP A 224 -14.92 22.51 3.53
CA TRP A 224 -13.64 22.77 2.88
C TRP A 224 -12.73 21.52 2.90
N LEU A 225 -12.76 20.76 3.98
CA LEU A 225 -11.99 19.53 4.14
C LEU A 225 -12.66 18.38 3.39
N THR A 226 -13.94 18.13 3.65
CA THR A 226 -14.68 17.01 3.08
C THR A 226 -14.92 17.14 1.58
N ASN A 227 -15.05 18.36 1.05
CA ASN A 227 -15.27 18.60 -0.38
C ASN A 227 -13.97 18.60 -1.21
N LYS A 228 -12.81 18.85 -0.60
CA LYS A 228 -11.51 18.94 -1.30
C LYS A 228 -10.58 17.76 -1.05
N VAL A 229 -10.83 16.98 -0.01
CA VAL A 229 -10.13 15.75 0.27
C VAL A 229 -11.00 14.58 -0.16
N ASP A 230 -10.80 13.39 0.30
CA ASP A 230 -11.59 12.24 -0.07
C ASP A 230 -12.94 12.23 0.65
N ARG A 231 -14.02 12.30 -0.13
CA ARG A 231 -15.41 12.22 0.36
C ARG A 231 -15.88 10.79 0.63
N SER A 232 -15.14 9.82 0.16
CA SER A 232 -15.53 8.40 0.17
C SER A 232 -14.43 7.49 0.70
N VAL A 233 -13.77 7.92 1.78
CA VAL A 233 -12.69 7.15 2.41
C VAL A 233 -13.14 5.70 2.62
N THR A 234 -12.32 4.76 2.14
CA THR A 234 -12.56 3.31 2.16
C THR A 234 -13.77 2.82 1.35
N GLY A 235 -14.45 3.68 0.62
CA GLY A 235 -15.63 3.31 -0.19
C GLY A 235 -16.84 2.82 0.62
N LYS A 236 -16.84 3.02 1.93
CA LYS A 236 -17.90 2.55 2.85
C LYS A 236 -18.96 3.59 3.17
N VAL A 237 -18.92 4.73 2.52
CA VAL A 237 -19.89 5.82 2.74
C VAL A 237 -21.22 5.45 2.10
N ALA A 238 -22.26 5.27 2.91
CA ALA A 238 -23.61 4.91 2.44
C ALA A 238 -24.35 6.06 1.75
N GLY A 239 -23.92 7.30 1.98
CA GLY A 239 -24.47 8.51 1.35
C GLY A 239 -23.50 9.67 1.51
N GLN A 240 -23.46 10.55 0.52
CA GLN A 240 -22.70 11.79 0.62
C GLN A 240 -23.51 12.84 1.37
N GLN A 241 -22.87 13.52 2.29
CA GLN A 241 -23.42 14.69 2.96
C GLN A 241 -23.41 15.90 2.01
#